data_56b0962db0781d79d51b96fbd07ab52d
#
_entry.id   56b0962db0781d79d51b96fbd07ab52d
#
_cell.length_a   1.000
_cell.length_b   1.000
_cell.length_c   1.000
_cell.angle_alpha   90.00
_cell.angle_beta   90.00
_cell.angle_gamma   90.00
#
_symmetry.space_group_name_H-M   'P 1'
#
loop_
_entity.id
_entity.type
_entity.pdbx_description
1 polymer ?
#
loop_
_entity_poly.entity_id
_entity_poly.type
_entity_poly.pdbx_seq_one_letter_code
_entity_poly.pdbx_strand_id
1 'polypeptide(L)'
;VINILIILYFLVAVIVTYLLLSYNKYNIVETDNKYVLTLKEKNPDFKESDLLVVKKSNDYNKGDYVFYYDTYAAKVTVKYAKIENVKTINDDEKEIQLENDLILSSENILGKKQNTTTYKTLGAVFNTLTSKWGYLFIIIFPMLIAFVYEIYAIFKEIKKKK
;
A
#
# COMPACT_ATOMS: atom_id res chain seq x y z
N VAL A 1 13.67 2.29 29.01
CA VAL A 1 13.78 1.49 27.76
C VAL A 1 12.42 0.85 27.43
N ILE A 2 11.78 0.11 28.36
CA ILE A 2 10.49 -0.59 28.13
C ILE A 2 9.39 0.39 27.69
N ASN A 3 9.23 1.53 28.34
CA ASN A 3 8.21 2.52 28.01
C ASN A 3 8.39 3.10 26.58
N ILE A 4 9.64 3.27 26.14
CA ILE A 4 9.93 3.75 24.78
C ILE A 4 9.53 2.71 23.74
N LEU A 5 9.80 1.43 24.00
CA LEU A 5 9.39 0.33 23.12
C LEU A 5 7.88 0.20 22.99
N ILE A 6 7.15 0.38 24.10
CA ILE A 6 5.68 0.36 24.11
C ILE A 6 5.14 1.53 23.28
N ILE A 7 5.66 2.74 23.44
CA ILE A 7 5.23 3.91 22.68
C ILE A 7 5.51 3.69 21.18
N LEU A 8 6.70 3.17 20.83
CA LEU A 8 7.06 2.87 19.45
C LEU A 8 6.11 1.82 18.84
N TYR A 9 5.78 0.77 19.61
CA TYR A 9 4.83 -0.25 19.18
C TYR A 9 3.45 0.34 18.87
N PHE A 10 2.91 1.16 19.77
CA PHE A 10 1.61 1.82 19.55
C PHE A 10 1.64 2.74 18.32
N LEU A 11 2.74 3.47 18.12
CA LEU A 11 2.90 4.32 16.94
C LEU A 11 2.87 3.49 15.64
N VAL A 12 3.58 2.36 15.60
CA VAL A 12 3.55 1.43 14.47
C VAL A 12 2.13 0.87 14.27
N ALA A 13 1.46 0.46 15.35
CA ALA A 13 0.10 -0.06 15.27
C ALA A 13 -0.89 0.97 14.68
N VAL A 14 -0.80 2.24 15.09
CA VAL A 14 -1.62 3.33 14.54
C VAL A 14 -1.33 3.54 13.05
N ILE A 15 -0.06 3.57 12.66
CA ILE A 15 0.33 3.75 11.24
C ILE A 15 -0.21 2.60 10.39
N VAL A 16 0.00 1.36 10.82
CA VAL A 16 -0.46 0.17 10.05
C VAL A 16 -1.98 0.14 9.95
N THR A 17 -2.69 0.47 11.03
CA THR A 17 -4.15 0.55 11.02
C THR A 17 -4.64 1.65 10.07
N TYR A 18 -4.01 2.82 10.08
CA TYR A 18 -4.33 3.89 9.14
C TYR A 18 -4.12 3.46 7.67
N LEU A 19 -3.01 2.78 7.39
CA LEU A 19 -2.73 2.25 6.04
C LEU A 19 -3.79 1.24 5.58
N LEU A 20 -4.24 0.35 6.48
CA LEU A 20 -5.30 -0.62 6.17
C LEU A 20 -6.65 0.05 5.92
N LEU A 21 -6.99 1.10 6.68
CA LEU A 21 -8.21 1.89 6.47
C LEU A 21 -8.16 2.72 5.18
N SER A 22 -6.98 3.00 4.67
CA SER A 22 -6.75 3.72 3.41
C SER A 22 -6.74 2.81 2.18
N TYR A 23 -7.11 1.54 2.31
CA TYR A 23 -7.23 0.64 1.17
C TYR A 23 -8.42 0.99 0.29
N ASN A 24 -8.18 1.09 -1.01
CA ASN A 24 -9.25 1.23 -1.99
C ASN A 24 -9.90 -0.13 -2.33
N LYS A 25 -10.87 -0.12 -3.24
CA LYS A 25 -11.59 -1.32 -3.69
C LYS A 25 -10.70 -2.45 -4.25
N TYR A 26 -9.45 -2.14 -4.59
CA TYR A 26 -8.46 -3.09 -5.12
C TYR A 26 -7.42 -3.51 -4.08
N ASN A 27 -7.61 -3.15 -2.80
CA ASN A 27 -6.66 -3.39 -1.71
C ASN A 27 -5.28 -2.74 -1.94
N ILE A 28 -5.28 -1.55 -2.50
CA ILE A 28 -4.11 -0.69 -2.64
C ILE A 28 -4.31 0.52 -1.73
N VAL A 29 -3.27 0.89 -0.97
CA VAL A 29 -3.34 2.10 -0.14
C VAL A 29 -3.44 3.31 -1.06
N GLU A 30 -4.51 4.06 -0.90
CA GLU A 30 -4.81 5.24 -1.68
C GLU A 30 -5.05 6.44 -0.77
N THR A 31 -4.36 7.52 -1.05
CA THR A 31 -4.54 8.83 -0.44
C THR A 31 -4.94 9.85 -1.51
N ASP A 32 -5.22 11.08 -1.14
CA ASP A 32 -5.68 12.12 -2.08
C ASP A 32 -4.77 12.25 -3.32
N ASN A 33 -3.44 12.15 -3.14
CA ASN A 33 -2.48 12.39 -4.20
C ASN A 33 -1.46 11.29 -4.46
N LYS A 34 -1.55 10.14 -3.76
CA LYS A 34 -0.57 9.05 -3.85
C LYS A 34 -1.20 7.68 -3.69
N TYR A 35 -0.53 6.69 -4.29
CA TYR A 35 -0.72 5.27 -4.02
C TYR A 35 0.51 4.71 -3.31
N VAL A 36 0.31 3.78 -2.38
CA VAL A 36 1.39 3.00 -1.76
C VAL A 36 1.17 1.54 -2.10
N LEU A 37 2.14 0.94 -2.77
CA LEU A 37 1.99 -0.40 -3.33
C LEU A 37 3.32 -1.15 -3.42
N THR A 38 3.25 -2.44 -3.69
CA THR A 38 4.36 -3.31 -4.09
C THR A 38 4.00 -4.02 -5.39
N LEU A 39 4.98 -4.27 -6.25
CA LEU A 39 4.78 -5.07 -7.45
C LEU A 39 5.00 -6.54 -7.13
N LYS A 40 4.13 -7.40 -7.68
CA LYS A 40 4.25 -8.87 -7.53
C LYS A 40 5.00 -9.51 -8.70
N GLU A 41 5.07 -8.82 -9.83
CA GLU A 41 5.76 -9.29 -11.02
C GLU A 41 7.19 -8.76 -11.05
N LYS A 42 8.12 -9.64 -11.43
CA LYS A 42 9.51 -9.26 -11.66
C LYS A 42 9.59 -8.27 -12.83
N ASN A 43 10.26 -7.17 -12.62
CA ASN A 43 10.59 -6.21 -13.67
C ASN A 43 12.02 -5.68 -13.45
N PRO A 44 12.64 -5.08 -14.48
CA PRO A 44 14.04 -4.65 -14.39
C PRO A 44 14.26 -3.49 -13.42
N ASP A 45 13.22 -2.70 -13.15
CA ASP A 45 13.34 -1.44 -12.41
C ASP A 45 13.07 -1.58 -10.91
N PHE A 46 12.22 -2.55 -10.50
CA PHE A 46 11.76 -2.69 -9.12
C PHE A 46 11.78 -4.16 -8.67
N LYS A 47 12.08 -4.38 -7.40
CA LYS A 47 12.02 -5.70 -6.76
C LYS A 47 10.67 -5.88 -6.06
N GLU A 48 10.23 -7.12 -5.90
CA GLU A 48 9.01 -7.47 -5.15
C GLU A 48 9.02 -6.97 -3.69
N SER A 49 10.24 -6.81 -3.12
CA SER A 49 10.46 -6.29 -1.77
C SER A 49 10.46 -4.78 -1.67
N ASP A 50 10.35 -4.06 -2.77
CA ASP A 50 10.37 -2.59 -2.77
C ASP A 50 8.98 -2.04 -2.49
N LEU A 51 8.91 -1.04 -1.60
CA LEU A 51 7.71 -0.25 -1.38
C LEU A 51 7.74 0.97 -2.30
N LEU A 52 6.70 1.11 -3.09
CA LEU A 52 6.56 2.17 -4.07
C LEU A 52 5.51 3.18 -3.60
N VAL A 53 5.89 4.43 -3.54
CA VAL A 53 4.98 5.56 -3.31
C VAL A 53 4.84 6.31 -4.62
N VAL A 54 3.74 6.04 -5.31
CA VAL A 54 3.43 6.55 -6.66
C VAL A 54 2.57 7.79 -6.53
N LYS A 55 3.02 8.94 -7.04
CA LYS A 55 2.21 10.15 -7.08
C LYS A 55 1.21 10.06 -8.24
N LYS A 56 -0.06 10.37 -7.96
CA LYS A 56 -1.11 10.47 -8.99
C LYS A 56 -0.71 11.49 -10.07
N SER A 57 -1.01 11.17 -11.31
CA SER A 57 -0.72 12.03 -12.46
C SER A 57 -1.76 11.80 -13.54
N ASN A 58 -2.14 12.84 -14.26
CA ASN A 58 -3.01 12.78 -15.43
C ASN A 58 -2.27 13.19 -16.72
N ASP A 59 -0.98 13.49 -16.60
CA ASP A 59 -0.12 13.83 -17.74
C ASP A 59 0.68 12.60 -18.15
N TYR A 60 0.27 11.97 -19.24
CA TYR A 60 0.88 10.77 -19.79
C TYR A 60 1.34 11.02 -21.23
N ASN A 61 2.57 10.59 -21.53
CA ASN A 61 3.19 10.76 -22.85
C ASN A 61 3.71 9.41 -23.36
N LYS A 62 3.80 9.30 -24.68
CA LYS A 62 4.48 8.17 -25.32
C LYS A 62 5.90 8.02 -24.78
N GLY A 63 6.26 6.81 -24.39
CA GLY A 63 7.56 6.48 -23.81
C GLY A 63 7.61 6.52 -22.27
N ASP A 64 6.60 7.09 -21.58
CA ASP A 64 6.52 7.03 -20.14
C ASP A 64 6.32 5.59 -19.66
N TYR A 65 6.92 5.24 -18.53
CA TYR A 65 6.63 4.01 -17.80
C TYR A 65 5.60 4.29 -16.71
N VAL A 66 4.55 3.48 -16.67
CA VAL A 66 3.40 3.69 -15.78
C VAL A 66 3.03 2.46 -14.97
N PHE A 67 2.42 2.70 -13.82
CA PHE A 67 1.74 1.70 -13.01
C PHE A 67 0.25 1.74 -13.35
N TYR A 68 -0.36 0.59 -13.57
CA TYR A 68 -1.76 0.49 -13.97
C TYR A 68 -2.47 -0.69 -13.32
N TYR A 69 -3.79 -0.59 -13.22
CA TYR A 69 -4.64 -1.70 -12.82
C TYR A 69 -4.87 -2.66 -13.98
N ASP A 70 -4.40 -3.89 -13.83
CA ASP A 70 -4.80 -4.98 -14.73
C ASP A 70 -6.17 -5.50 -14.30
N THR A 71 -7.20 -5.01 -14.97
CA THR A 71 -8.61 -5.36 -14.71
C THR A 71 -9.07 -6.58 -15.51
N TYR A 72 -8.25 -7.10 -16.40
CA TYR A 72 -8.56 -8.28 -17.22
C TYR A 72 -8.23 -9.59 -16.50
N ALA A 73 -7.44 -9.55 -15.44
CA ALA A 73 -7.16 -10.71 -14.61
C ALA A 73 -8.35 -11.02 -13.67
N ALA A 74 -8.50 -12.27 -13.27
CA ALA A 74 -9.53 -12.69 -12.30
C ALA A 74 -9.48 -11.93 -10.97
N LYS A 75 -8.30 -11.44 -10.59
CA LYS A 75 -8.07 -10.53 -9.49
C LYS A 75 -7.28 -9.32 -10.00
N VAL A 76 -7.82 -8.13 -9.78
CA VAL A 76 -7.12 -6.90 -10.15
C VAL A 76 -5.78 -6.82 -9.43
N THR A 77 -4.73 -6.59 -10.21
CA THR A 77 -3.36 -6.42 -9.74
C THR A 77 -2.75 -5.16 -10.33
N VAL A 78 -1.74 -4.61 -9.68
CA VAL A 78 -0.97 -3.51 -10.27
C VAL A 78 0.15 -4.10 -11.09
N LYS A 79 0.24 -3.62 -12.32
CA LYS A 79 1.31 -3.94 -13.27
C LYS A 79 2.07 -2.69 -13.68
N TYR A 80 3.17 -2.90 -14.39
CA TYR A 80 4.09 -1.86 -14.81
C TYR A 80 4.47 -2.09 -16.26
N ALA A 81 4.27 -1.08 -17.11
CA ALA A 81 4.58 -1.16 -18.53
C ALA A 81 4.90 0.22 -19.13
N LYS A 82 5.47 0.21 -20.32
CA LYS A 82 5.76 1.39 -21.11
C LYS A 82 4.56 1.79 -21.98
N ILE A 83 4.33 3.10 -22.12
CA ILE A 83 3.32 3.65 -23.01
C ILE A 83 3.86 3.68 -24.43
N GLU A 84 3.17 3.03 -25.34
CA GLU A 84 3.46 3.08 -26.79
C GLU A 84 2.73 4.22 -27.49
N ASN A 85 1.48 4.47 -27.10
CA ASN A 85 0.68 5.52 -27.73
C ASN A 85 -0.31 6.12 -26.72
N VAL A 86 -0.65 7.38 -26.93
CA VAL A 86 -1.66 8.10 -26.15
C VAL A 86 -2.60 8.79 -27.13
N LYS A 87 -3.90 8.50 -27.03
CA LYS A 87 -4.94 9.12 -27.84
C LYS A 87 -5.89 9.86 -26.91
N THR A 88 -6.04 11.15 -27.09
CA THR A 88 -7.01 11.96 -26.36
C THR A 88 -8.40 11.71 -26.97
N ILE A 89 -9.35 11.30 -26.13
CA ILE A 89 -10.75 11.11 -26.51
C ILE A 89 -11.52 12.39 -26.25
N ASN A 90 -11.32 12.98 -25.06
CA ASN A 90 -11.88 14.27 -24.66
C ASN A 90 -10.95 14.94 -23.62
N ASP A 91 -11.36 16.09 -23.05
CA ASP A 91 -10.51 16.85 -22.13
C ASP A 91 -10.13 16.08 -20.85
N ASP A 92 -10.98 15.15 -20.41
CA ASP A 92 -10.80 14.39 -19.16
C ASP A 92 -10.36 12.95 -19.38
N GLU A 93 -10.49 12.41 -20.60
CA GLU A 93 -10.25 11.00 -20.87
C GLU A 93 -9.25 10.79 -21.99
N LYS A 94 -8.25 9.94 -21.70
CA LYS A 94 -7.24 9.48 -22.66
C LYS A 94 -7.27 7.96 -22.77
N GLU A 95 -7.13 7.47 -23.97
CA GLU A 95 -6.88 6.06 -24.27
C GLU A 95 -5.37 5.85 -24.35
N ILE A 96 -4.87 4.92 -23.54
CA ILE A 96 -3.44 4.66 -23.40
C ILE A 96 -3.16 3.24 -23.87
N GLN A 97 -2.36 3.12 -24.92
CA GLN A 97 -1.86 1.86 -25.43
C GLN A 97 -0.49 1.55 -24.82
N LEU A 98 -0.36 0.37 -24.24
CA LEU A 98 0.87 -0.12 -23.60
C LEU A 98 1.64 -1.05 -24.55
N GLU A 99 2.93 -1.29 -24.25
CA GLU A 99 3.85 -2.14 -25.02
C GLU A 99 3.40 -3.61 -25.17
N ASN A 100 2.44 -4.06 -24.38
CA ASN A 100 1.83 -5.38 -24.47
C ASN A 100 0.51 -5.39 -25.24
N ASP A 101 0.28 -4.41 -26.12
CA ASP A 101 -0.93 -4.19 -26.90
C ASP A 101 -2.22 -3.96 -26.09
N LEU A 102 -2.08 -3.77 -24.78
CA LEU A 102 -3.19 -3.48 -23.90
C LEU A 102 -3.61 -2.03 -24.05
N ILE A 103 -4.91 -1.79 -24.24
CA ILE A 103 -5.50 -0.46 -24.33
C ILE A 103 -6.33 -0.22 -23.06
N LEU A 104 -6.03 0.88 -22.37
CA LEU A 104 -6.68 1.26 -21.13
C LEU A 104 -7.15 2.71 -21.16
N SER A 105 -8.20 3.02 -20.42
CA SER A 105 -8.53 4.39 -20.06
C SER A 105 -7.51 4.95 -19.06
N SER A 106 -7.24 6.25 -19.13
CA SER A 106 -6.38 6.97 -18.19
C SER A 106 -6.78 6.79 -16.73
N GLU A 107 -8.04 6.49 -16.43
CA GLU A 107 -8.53 6.20 -15.08
C GLU A 107 -7.91 4.93 -14.46
N ASN A 108 -7.46 3.99 -15.29
CA ASN A 108 -6.80 2.77 -14.82
C ASN A 108 -5.30 2.95 -14.56
N ILE A 109 -4.74 4.13 -14.85
CA ILE A 109 -3.34 4.44 -14.61
C ILE A 109 -3.19 5.09 -13.23
N LEU A 110 -2.30 4.55 -12.42
CA LEU A 110 -2.04 5.06 -11.06
C LEU A 110 -1.05 6.24 -11.08
N GLY A 111 -0.04 6.16 -11.92
CA GLY A 111 0.97 7.20 -12.04
C GLY A 111 2.20 6.74 -12.80
N LYS A 112 3.20 7.63 -12.90
CA LYS A 112 4.43 7.44 -13.69
C LYS A 112 5.61 7.01 -12.82
N LYS A 113 6.56 6.26 -13.41
CA LYS A 113 7.85 5.92 -12.79
C LYS A 113 8.59 7.16 -12.28
N GLN A 114 8.62 8.24 -13.09
CA GLN A 114 9.36 9.47 -12.75
C GLN A 114 8.83 10.13 -11.46
N ASN A 115 7.55 9.92 -11.14
CA ASN A 115 6.88 10.49 -9.98
C ASN A 115 6.76 9.48 -8.82
N THR A 116 7.64 8.47 -8.79
CA THR A 116 7.61 7.38 -7.81
C THR A 116 8.82 7.42 -6.91
N THR A 117 8.59 7.38 -5.61
CA THR A 117 9.62 7.18 -4.60
C THR A 117 9.70 5.70 -4.23
N THR A 118 10.90 5.13 -4.28
CA THR A 118 11.14 3.71 -3.98
C THR A 118 11.86 3.57 -2.65
N TYR A 119 11.28 2.78 -1.75
CA TYR A 119 11.90 2.40 -0.47
C TYR A 119 12.26 0.91 -0.55
N LYS A 120 13.56 0.64 -0.76
CA LYS A 120 14.08 -0.72 -0.88
C LYS A 120 13.81 -1.53 0.37
N THR A 121 13.43 -2.79 0.20
CA THR A 121 13.14 -3.77 1.28
C THR A 121 11.95 -3.47 2.19
N LEU A 122 11.45 -2.24 2.25
CA LEU A 122 10.30 -1.90 3.09
C LEU A 122 9.00 -2.52 2.60
N GLY A 123 8.90 -2.91 1.34
CA GLY A 123 7.73 -3.60 0.80
C GLY A 123 7.46 -4.95 1.45
N ALA A 124 8.51 -5.70 1.79
CA ALA A 124 8.35 -6.98 2.51
C ALA A 124 7.76 -6.76 3.91
N VAL A 125 8.25 -5.75 4.64
CA VAL A 125 7.73 -5.37 5.96
C VAL A 125 6.28 -4.89 5.84
N PHE A 126 6.01 -4.02 4.89
CA PHE A 126 4.68 -3.51 4.59
C PHE A 126 3.69 -4.65 4.30
N ASN A 127 4.03 -5.55 3.37
CA ASN A 127 3.19 -6.68 3.01
C ASN A 127 2.93 -7.62 4.19
N THR A 128 3.93 -7.83 5.06
CA THR A 128 3.77 -8.65 6.27
C THR A 128 2.81 -7.99 7.25
N LEU A 129 3.05 -6.74 7.60
CA LEU A 129 2.24 -6.00 8.59
C LEU A 129 0.80 -5.76 8.13
N THR A 130 0.58 -5.55 6.83
CA THR A 130 -0.74 -5.31 6.25
C THR A 130 -1.44 -6.59 5.79
N SER A 131 -0.78 -7.74 5.85
CA SER A 131 -1.43 -9.03 5.61
C SER A 131 -2.41 -9.37 6.74
N LYS A 132 -3.46 -10.15 6.42
CA LYS A 132 -4.45 -10.60 7.41
C LYS A 132 -3.81 -11.23 8.66
N TRP A 133 -2.87 -12.13 8.47
CA TRP A 133 -2.20 -12.84 9.57
C TRP A 133 -1.14 -11.98 10.26
N GLY A 134 -0.36 -11.20 9.50
CA GLY A 134 0.62 -10.29 10.08
C GLY A 134 -0.03 -9.25 10.96
N TYR A 135 -1.10 -8.59 10.50
CA TYR A 135 -1.84 -7.65 11.31
C TYR A 135 -2.43 -8.29 12.58
N LEU A 136 -3.04 -9.47 12.45
CA LEU A 136 -3.62 -10.18 13.57
C LEU A 136 -2.57 -10.53 14.64
N PHE A 137 -1.45 -11.16 14.24
CA PHE A 137 -0.48 -11.67 15.21
C PHE A 137 0.54 -10.63 15.68
N ILE A 138 0.89 -9.64 14.84
CA ILE A 138 1.91 -8.65 15.19
C ILE A 138 1.28 -7.41 15.84
N ILE A 139 0.06 -7.05 15.45
CA ILE A 139 -0.61 -5.83 15.96
C ILE A 139 -1.70 -6.19 16.97
N ILE A 140 -2.71 -6.96 16.59
CA ILE A 140 -3.89 -7.19 17.43
C ILE A 140 -3.56 -8.05 18.64
N PHE A 141 -2.88 -9.18 18.47
CA PHE A 141 -2.65 -10.15 19.54
C PHE A 141 -1.81 -9.59 20.70
N PRO A 142 -0.67 -8.90 20.49
CA PRO A 142 0.07 -8.28 21.59
C PRO A 142 -0.74 -7.18 22.30
N MET A 143 -1.57 -6.44 21.56
CA MET A 143 -2.45 -5.41 22.13
C MET A 143 -3.50 -6.02 23.07
N LEU A 144 -4.08 -7.16 22.68
CA LEU A 144 -5.01 -7.90 23.54
C LEU A 144 -4.33 -8.42 24.82
N ILE A 145 -3.10 -8.95 24.72
CA ILE A 145 -2.34 -9.39 25.89
C ILE A 145 -2.09 -8.22 26.85
N ALA A 146 -1.65 -7.08 26.34
CA ALA A 146 -1.43 -5.88 27.14
C ALA A 146 -2.72 -5.43 27.84
N PHE A 147 -3.84 -5.43 27.13
CA PHE A 147 -5.15 -5.07 27.67
C PHE A 147 -5.59 -6.01 28.80
N VAL A 148 -5.46 -7.32 28.63
CA VAL A 148 -5.79 -8.32 29.68
C VAL A 148 -4.88 -8.14 30.89
N TYR A 149 -3.60 -7.84 30.69
CA TYR A 149 -2.66 -7.57 31.78
C TYR A 149 -3.07 -6.33 32.58
N GLU A 150 -3.45 -5.24 31.94
CA GLU A 150 -3.91 -4.03 32.63
C GLU A 150 -5.18 -4.27 33.43
N ILE A 151 -6.15 -5.01 32.88
CA ILE A 151 -7.35 -5.42 33.63
C ILE A 151 -6.95 -6.21 34.88
N TYR A 152 -6.06 -7.19 34.75
CA TYR A 152 -5.59 -7.98 35.90
C TYR A 152 -4.91 -7.10 36.93
N ALA A 153 -4.07 -6.16 36.53
CA ALA A 153 -3.39 -5.22 37.44
C ALA A 153 -4.39 -4.38 38.23
N ILE A 154 -5.43 -3.84 37.59
CA ILE A 154 -6.50 -3.07 38.23
C ILE A 154 -7.24 -3.92 39.26
N PHE A 155 -7.63 -5.15 38.93
CA PHE A 155 -8.29 -6.05 39.90
C PHE A 155 -7.42 -6.38 41.12
N LYS A 156 -6.11 -6.55 40.91
CA LYS A 156 -5.15 -6.80 41.98
C LYS A 156 -5.03 -5.61 42.93
N GLU A 157 -5.04 -4.38 42.41
CA GLU A 157 -5.01 -3.16 43.25
C GLU A 157 -6.28 -2.98 44.03
N ILE A 158 -7.45 -3.23 43.43
CA ILE A 158 -8.73 -3.15 44.16
C ILE A 158 -8.79 -4.13 45.33
N LYS A 159 -8.28 -5.37 45.12
CA LYS A 159 -8.22 -6.38 46.18
C LYS A 159 -7.26 -6.02 47.33
N LYS A 160 -6.21 -5.23 47.08
CA LYS A 160 -5.28 -4.79 48.12
C LYS A 160 -5.83 -3.66 49.03
N LYS A 161 -6.83 -2.93 48.51
CA LYS A 161 -7.46 -1.80 49.23
C LYS A 161 -8.67 -2.20 50.09
N LYS A 162 -9.08 -3.47 50.00
CA LYS A 162 -10.07 -4.11 50.91
C LYS A 162 -9.35 -4.95 51.97
#